data_8a5278419955c0f8a0f6e38c00c6648d
#
_entry.id   8a5278419955c0f8a0f6e38c00c6648d
#
_cell.length_a   1.000
_cell.length_b   1.000
_cell.length_c   1.000
_cell.angle_alpha   90.00
_cell.angle_beta   90.00
_cell.angle_gamma   90.00
#
_symmetry.space_group_name_H-M   'P 1'
#
loop_
_entity.id
_entity.type
_entity.pdbx_description
1 polymer ?
#
loop_
_entity_poly.entity_id
_entity_poly.type
_entity_poly.pdbx_seq_one_letter_code
_entity_poly.pdbx_strand_id
1 'polypeptide(L)'
;MTKKDKNKITDSMIVPAKGRPEQVKVGDRTIKIKYVRPDFIMDDMMESYGEYRAREGVIYIQDALVPQERCNTTWHEILHAIVYIYSLNQANGPLKEDDAEELVVNTISNAMMGVYRDNPWLLDMLQKHLNDIDN
;
A
#
# COMPACT_ATOMS: atom_id res chain seq x y z
N MET A 1 5.67 -25.85 -12.51
CA MET A 1 5.37 -24.91 -11.43
C MET A 1 4.11 -24.12 -11.76
N THR A 2 3.16 -24.10 -10.85
CA THR A 2 1.92 -23.38 -11.05
C THR A 2 2.14 -21.88 -10.94
N LYS A 3 1.22 -21.08 -11.48
CA LYS A 3 1.28 -19.63 -11.35
C LYS A 3 1.32 -19.19 -9.88
N LYS A 4 0.58 -19.91 -9.03
CA LYS A 4 0.53 -19.64 -7.60
C LYS A 4 1.90 -19.80 -6.94
N ASP A 5 2.66 -20.82 -7.36
CA ASP A 5 3.99 -21.08 -6.80
C ASP A 5 5.00 -19.99 -7.22
N LYS A 6 4.85 -19.50 -8.46
CA LYS A 6 5.75 -18.47 -8.98
C LYS A 6 5.64 -17.16 -8.22
N ASN A 7 4.47 -16.88 -7.65
CA ASN A 7 4.20 -15.61 -6.99
C ASN A 7 4.36 -15.69 -5.48
N LYS A 8 4.84 -16.82 -4.96
CA LYS A 8 5.00 -16.98 -3.52
C LYS A 8 6.24 -16.22 -3.03
N ILE A 9 6.04 -15.43 -1.99
CA ILE A 9 7.14 -14.74 -1.33
C ILE A 9 7.53 -15.52 -0.08
N THR A 10 8.79 -15.92 -0.02
CA THR A 10 9.33 -16.69 1.11
C THR A 10 10.13 -15.78 2.04
N ASP A 11 10.41 -16.26 3.25
CA ASP A 11 11.16 -15.49 4.24
C ASP A 11 12.54 -15.08 3.76
N SER A 12 13.16 -15.87 2.88
CA SER A 12 14.49 -15.55 2.34
C SER A 12 14.48 -14.29 1.46
N MET A 13 13.32 -13.90 0.97
CA MET A 13 13.17 -12.69 0.13
C MET A 13 12.91 -11.45 0.94
N ILE A 14 12.59 -11.61 2.22
CA ILE A 14 12.20 -10.49 3.10
C ILE A 14 13.43 -9.98 3.83
N VAL A 15 13.57 -8.66 3.88
CA VAL A 15 14.68 -8.00 4.57
C VAL A 15 14.16 -7.28 5.81
N PRO A 16 15.04 -6.99 6.78
CA PRO A 16 14.62 -6.27 8.00
C PRO A 16 14.03 -4.90 7.70
N ALA A 17 13.07 -4.48 8.49
CA ALA A 17 12.39 -3.19 8.31
C ALA A 17 13.31 -1.99 8.54
N LYS A 18 14.29 -2.11 9.42
CA LYS A 18 15.30 -1.06 9.70
C LYS A 18 14.66 0.27 10.10
N GLY A 19 13.68 0.21 11.00
CA GLY A 19 13.00 1.41 11.48
C GLY A 19 11.84 1.89 10.62
N ARG A 20 11.62 1.27 9.46
CA ARG A 20 10.47 1.59 8.60
C ARG A 20 9.21 0.97 9.19
N PRO A 21 8.02 1.48 8.81
CA PRO A 21 6.77 0.93 9.33
C PRO A 21 6.62 -0.57 9.02
N GLU A 22 6.13 -1.32 10.00
CA GLU A 22 5.96 -2.78 9.86
C GLU A 22 4.50 -3.19 9.84
N GLN A 23 3.59 -2.26 10.05
CA GLN A 23 2.17 -2.54 9.97
C GLN A 23 1.38 -1.24 9.82
N VAL A 24 0.17 -1.38 9.30
CA VAL A 24 -0.77 -0.28 9.19
C VAL A 24 -2.16 -0.81 9.53
N LYS A 25 -2.91 -0.03 10.28
CA LYS A 25 -4.29 -0.40 10.60
C LYS A 25 -5.23 0.30 9.61
N VAL A 26 -6.07 -0.48 8.94
CA VAL A 26 -7.06 0.03 8.01
C VAL A 26 -8.41 -0.54 8.44
N GLY A 27 -9.30 0.36 8.88
CA GLY A 27 -10.55 -0.08 9.49
C GLY A 27 -10.27 -0.88 10.75
N ASP A 28 -10.82 -2.09 10.82
CA ASP A 28 -10.62 -2.99 11.96
C ASP A 28 -9.50 -4.01 11.72
N ARG A 29 -8.76 -3.90 10.62
CA ARG A 29 -7.72 -4.85 10.26
C ARG A 29 -6.33 -4.27 10.41
N THR A 30 -5.40 -5.09 10.91
CA THR A 30 -3.99 -4.76 10.92
C THR A 30 -3.32 -5.48 9.75
N ILE A 31 -2.71 -4.70 8.87
CA ILE A 31 -2.03 -5.20 7.69
C ILE A 31 -0.54 -5.08 7.93
N LYS A 32 0.19 -6.17 7.73
CA LYS A 32 1.64 -6.15 7.89
C LYS A 32 2.30 -5.54 6.67
N ILE A 33 3.40 -4.83 6.90
CA ILE A 33 4.20 -4.26 5.82
C ILE A 33 5.55 -4.96 5.87
N LYS A 34 5.93 -5.58 4.75
CA LYS A 34 7.18 -6.32 4.64
C LYS A 34 7.97 -5.81 3.45
N TYR A 35 9.28 -5.81 3.59
CA TYR A 35 10.19 -5.27 2.59
C TYR A 35 10.91 -6.42 1.91
N VAL A 36 10.98 -6.38 0.58
CA VAL A 36 11.56 -7.46 -0.22
C VAL A 36 12.75 -6.96 -1.02
N ARG A 37 13.66 -7.87 -1.31
CA ARG A 37 14.86 -7.52 -2.09
C ARG A 37 14.49 -7.02 -3.48
N PRO A 38 15.22 -6.03 -3.98
CA PRO A 38 14.88 -5.42 -5.28
C PRO A 38 15.07 -6.35 -6.48
N ASP A 39 15.86 -7.42 -6.33
CA ASP A 39 16.05 -8.40 -7.38
C ASP A 39 14.86 -9.36 -7.51
N PHE A 40 13.87 -9.23 -6.65
CA PHE A 40 12.70 -10.07 -6.66
C PHE A 40 11.53 -9.34 -7.35
N ILE A 41 10.97 -9.98 -8.36
CA ILE A 41 9.84 -9.43 -9.11
C ILE A 41 8.55 -9.83 -8.42
N MET A 42 7.75 -8.85 -8.03
CA MET A 42 6.47 -9.09 -7.40
C MET A 42 5.40 -9.24 -8.47
N ASP A 43 4.71 -10.40 -8.44
CA ASP A 43 3.66 -10.73 -9.39
C ASP A 43 4.16 -10.65 -10.83
N ASP A 44 3.29 -10.30 -11.76
CA ASP A 44 3.64 -10.14 -13.17
C ASP A 44 4.04 -8.70 -13.50
N MET A 45 4.22 -7.87 -12.52
CA MET A 45 4.41 -6.45 -12.72
C MET A 45 5.86 -6.07 -12.48
N MET A 46 6.64 -6.12 -13.54
CA MET A 46 8.05 -5.81 -13.47
C MET A 46 8.33 -4.38 -12.98
N GLU A 47 7.35 -3.51 -13.12
CA GLU A 47 7.48 -2.11 -12.70
C GLU A 47 6.88 -1.87 -11.33
N SER A 48 6.36 -2.90 -10.68
CA SER A 48 5.72 -2.74 -9.39
C SER A 48 6.77 -2.61 -8.29
N TYR A 49 6.67 -1.55 -7.54
CA TYR A 49 7.51 -1.34 -6.37
C TYR A 49 6.85 -1.86 -5.09
N GLY A 50 5.58 -2.23 -5.17
CA GLY A 50 4.85 -2.76 -4.03
C GLY A 50 3.65 -3.58 -4.47
N GLU A 51 3.08 -4.33 -3.53
CA GLU A 51 1.93 -5.19 -3.80
C GLU A 51 1.16 -5.43 -2.51
N TYR A 52 -0.14 -5.17 -2.54
CA TYR A 52 -1.04 -5.57 -1.47
C TYR A 52 -1.64 -6.92 -1.80
N ARG A 53 -1.48 -7.88 -0.90
CA ARG A 53 -2.05 -9.22 -1.03
C ARG A 53 -3.13 -9.41 0.02
N ALA A 54 -4.38 -9.26 -0.42
CA ALA A 54 -5.54 -9.27 0.49
C ALA A 54 -5.66 -10.56 1.28
N ARG A 55 -5.44 -11.71 0.64
CA ARG A 55 -5.57 -13.00 1.31
C ARG A 55 -4.52 -13.21 2.41
N GLU A 56 -3.34 -12.64 2.24
CA GLU A 56 -2.27 -12.74 3.23
C GLU A 56 -2.38 -11.66 4.29
N GLY A 57 -3.06 -10.54 3.98
CA GLY A 57 -3.11 -9.39 4.87
C GLY A 57 -1.78 -8.68 4.96
N VAL A 58 -1.05 -8.59 3.85
CA VAL A 58 0.31 -8.05 3.81
C VAL A 58 0.48 -7.10 2.63
N ILE A 59 1.20 -6.03 2.88
CA ILE A 59 1.73 -5.14 1.85
C ILE A 59 3.22 -5.42 1.72
N TYR A 60 3.67 -5.74 0.52
CA TYR A 60 5.09 -5.93 0.21
C TYR A 60 5.62 -4.69 -0.49
N ILE A 61 6.80 -4.22 -0.05
CA ILE A 61 7.43 -3.02 -0.60
C ILE A 61 8.87 -3.38 -0.97
N GLN A 62 9.36 -2.98 -2.14
CA GLN A 62 10.75 -3.21 -2.50
C GLN A 62 11.68 -2.41 -1.59
N ASP A 63 12.76 -3.05 -1.19
CA ASP A 63 13.69 -2.52 -0.19
C ASP A 63 14.48 -1.30 -0.69
N ALA A 64 14.80 -1.26 -1.96
CA ALA A 64 15.76 -0.30 -2.52
C ALA A 64 15.15 1.01 -2.99
N LEU A 65 13.88 1.27 -2.70
CA LEU A 65 13.22 2.49 -3.14
C LEU A 65 13.79 3.72 -2.43
N VAL A 66 13.98 4.81 -3.18
CA VAL A 66 14.30 6.10 -2.56
C VAL A 66 13.10 6.57 -1.74
N PRO A 67 13.31 7.48 -0.76
CA PRO A 67 12.23 7.84 0.17
C PRO A 67 10.94 8.32 -0.48
N GLN A 68 11.01 9.11 -1.54
CA GLN A 68 9.81 9.58 -2.22
C GLN A 68 9.03 8.46 -2.89
N GLU A 69 9.74 7.55 -3.55
CA GLU A 69 9.12 6.38 -4.17
C GLU A 69 8.51 5.46 -3.12
N ARG A 70 9.22 5.26 -2.00
CA ARG A 70 8.70 4.43 -0.91
C ARG A 70 7.42 5.03 -0.33
N CYS A 71 7.40 6.33 -0.15
CA CYS A 71 6.23 7.03 0.37
C CYS A 71 5.02 6.84 -0.55
N ASN A 72 5.20 7.10 -1.84
CA ASN A 72 4.13 6.97 -2.82
C ASN A 72 3.67 5.51 -2.94
N THR A 73 4.60 4.58 -2.99
CA THR A 73 4.28 3.16 -3.10
C THR A 73 3.51 2.66 -1.88
N THR A 74 3.95 3.03 -0.69
CA THR A 74 3.26 2.65 0.55
C THR A 74 1.82 3.16 0.54
N TRP A 75 1.62 4.41 0.20
CA TRP A 75 0.29 5.00 0.15
C TRP A 75 -0.59 4.33 -0.91
N HIS A 76 -0.02 4.06 -2.09
CA HIS A 76 -0.70 3.37 -3.18
C HIS A 76 -1.24 2.01 -2.70
N GLU A 77 -0.42 1.23 -2.00
CA GLU A 77 -0.85 -0.08 -1.53
C GLU A 77 -1.86 0.03 -0.38
N ILE A 78 -1.74 1.04 0.46
CA ILE A 78 -2.74 1.31 1.49
C ILE A 78 -4.10 1.62 0.85
N LEU A 79 -4.12 2.38 -0.26
CA LEU A 79 -5.36 2.67 -0.96
C LEU A 79 -6.00 1.41 -1.54
N HIS A 80 -5.20 0.48 -2.09
CA HIS A 80 -5.72 -0.82 -2.51
C HIS A 80 -6.33 -1.58 -1.33
N ALA A 81 -5.70 -1.52 -0.18
CA ALA A 81 -6.24 -2.15 1.02
C ALA A 81 -7.57 -1.51 1.45
N ILE A 82 -7.67 -0.19 1.38
CA ILE A 82 -8.92 0.51 1.67
C ILE A 82 -10.02 0.07 0.73
N VAL A 83 -9.72 0.01 -0.57
CA VAL A 83 -10.69 -0.43 -1.57
C VAL A 83 -11.23 -1.82 -1.23
N TYR A 84 -10.34 -2.74 -0.89
CA TYR A 84 -10.74 -4.11 -0.55
C TYR A 84 -11.53 -4.17 0.76
N ILE A 85 -11.02 -3.55 1.81
CA ILE A 85 -11.61 -3.64 3.16
C ILE A 85 -12.99 -2.96 3.20
N TYR A 86 -13.15 -1.86 2.47
CA TYR A 86 -14.44 -1.16 2.42
C TYR A 86 -15.31 -1.62 1.26
N SER A 87 -14.97 -2.75 0.64
CA SER A 87 -15.81 -3.46 -0.34
C SER A 87 -16.09 -2.68 -1.63
N LEU A 88 -15.22 -1.75 -2.00
CA LEU A 88 -15.40 -0.98 -3.22
C LEU A 88 -15.18 -1.81 -4.48
N ASN A 89 -14.44 -2.90 -4.39
CA ASN A 89 -14.13 -3.78 -5.53
C ASN A 89 -14.91 -5.09 -5.51
N GLN A 90 -15.98 -5.18 -4.75
CA GLN A 90 -16.86 -6.34 -4.77
C GLN A 90 -17.70 -6.36 -6.05
N ALA A 91 -18.43 -7.46 -6.26
CA ALA A 91 -19.12 -7.73 -7.52
C ALA A 91 -20.03 -6.60 -8.01
N ASN A 92 -20.64 -5.85 -7.10
CA ASN A 92 -21.51 -4.73 -7.44
C ASN A 92 -20.90 -3.38 -7.07
N GLY A 93 -19.62 -3.37 -6.74
CA GLY A 93 -18.95 -2.14 -6.33
C GLY A 93 -18.50 -1.30 -7.52
N PRO A 94 -18.24 -0.02 -7.28
CA PRO A 94 -17.80 0.89 -8.35
C PRO A 94 -16.42 0.57 -8.90
N LEU A 95 -15.60 -0.17 -8.15
CA LEU A 95 -14.24 -0.52 -8.56
C LEU A 95 -14.07 -2.02 -8.72
N LYS A 96 -15.11 -2.71 -9.17
CA LYS A 96 -15.05 -4.17 -9.37
C LYS A 96 -14.08 -4.57 -10.47
N GLU A 97 -13.87 -3.71 -11.46
CA GLU A 97 -12.93 -3.98 -12.54
C GLU A 97 -11.53 -3.55 -12.14
N ASP A 98 -10.56 -4.42 -12.37
CA ASP A 98 -9.17 -4.17 -11.96
C ASP A 98 -8.62 -2.88 -12.56
N ASP A 99 -8.94 -2.60 -13.81
CA ASP A 99 -8.47 -1.37 -14.49
C ASP A 99 -9.05 -0.13 -13.83
N ALA A 100 -10.31 -0.18 -13.41
CA ALA A 100 -10.96 0.95 -12.74
C ALA A 100 -10.34 1.18 -11.36
N GLU A 101 -10.10 0.12 -10.62
CA GLU A 101 -9.44 0.23 -9.31
C GLU A 101 -8.04 0.82 -9.45
N GLU A 102 -7.24 0.30 -10.39
CA GLU A 102 -5.87 0.76 -10.58
C GLU A 102 -5.84 2.23 -11.00
N LEU A 103 -6.74 2.64 -11.87
CA LEU A 103 -6.81 4.03 -12.29
C LEU A 103 -7.11 4.97 -11.12
N VAL A 104 -8.11 4.63 -10.31
CA VAL A 104 -8.50 5.45 -9.17
C VAL A 104 -7.39 5.48 -8.12
N VAL A 105 -6.86 4.33 -7.75
CA VAL A 105 -5.81 4.24 -6.74
C VAL A 105 -4.56 5.02 -7.19
N ASN A 106 -4.14 4.82 -8.43
CA ASN A 106 -2.97 5.49 -8.96
C ASN A 106 -3.15 7.01 -9.00
N THR A 107 -4.32 7.46 -9.47
CA THR A 107 -4.62 8.89 -9.55
C THR A 107 -4.67 9.53 -8.17
N ILE A 108 -5.37 8.91 -7.22
CA ILE A 108 -5.53 9.46 -5.88
C ILE A 108 -4.19 9.47 -5.13
N SER A 109 -3.42 8.37 -5.21
CA SER A 109 -2.15 8.34 -4.49
C SER A 109 -1.20 9.41 -4.99
N ASN A 110 -1.08 9.58 -6.30
CA ASN A 110 -0.22 10.61 -6.87
C ASN A 110 -0.70 12.01 -6.52
N ALA A 111 -2.00 12.25 -6.60
CA ALA A 111 -2.58 13.55 -6.26
C ALA A 111 -2.36 13.89 -4.79
N MET A 112 -2.54 12.92 -3.90
CA MET A 112 -2.38 13.14 -2.47
C MET A 112 -0.93 13.45 -2.08
N MET A 113 0.03 12.82 -2.76
CA MET A 113 1.45 13.15 -2.52
C MET A 113 1.70 14.63 -2.79
N GLY A 114 1.14 15.16 -3.89
CA GLY A 114 1.25 16.57 -4.20
C GLY A 114 0.55 17.45 -3.18
N VAL A 115 -0.66 17.08 -2.78
CA VAL A 115 -1.42 17.84 -1.79
C VAL A 115 -0.65 17.94 -0.47
N TYR A 116 -0.13 16.84 0.02
CA TYR A 116 0.62 16.84 1.29
C TYR A 116 1.93 17.60 1.18
N ARG A 117 2.65 17.43 0.06
CA ARG A 117 3.91 18.14 -0.16
C ARG A 117 3.71 19.65 -0.19
N ASP A 118 2.67 20.10 -0.88
CA ASP A 118 2.44 21.52 -1.12
C ASP A 118 1.65 22.20 -0.01
N ASN A 119 1.11 21.43 0.93
CA ASN A 119 0.30 21.94 2.04
C ASN A 119 0.73 21.31 3.36
N PRO A 120 1.92 21.68 3.88
CA PRO A 120 2.44 21.05 5.10
C PRO A 120 1.52 21.16 6.31
N TRP A 121 0.71 22.21 6.36
CA TRP A 121 -0.24 22.41 7.46
C TRP A 121 -1.29 21.30 7.56
N LEU A 122 -1.56 20.60 6.45
CA LEU A 122 -2.64 19.62 6.41
C LEU A 122 -2.32 18.41 7.27
N LEU A 123 -1.16 17.78 7.10
CA LEU A 123 -0.76 16.64 7.93
C LEU A 123 -0.64 17.04 9.39
N ASP A 124 -0.11 18.22 9.65
CA ASP A 124 0.02 18.75 11.00
C ASP A 124 -1.36 18.88 11.67
N MET A 125 -2.32 19.43 10.93
CA MET A 125 -3.70 19.56 11.41
C MET A 125 -4.31 18.19 11.71
N LEU A 126 -4.15 17.25 10.78
CA LEU A 126 -4.69 15.90 10.95
C LEU A 126 -4.09 15.21 12.17
N GLN A 127 -2.76 15.28 12.34
CA GLN A 127 -2.09 14.67 13.48
C GLN A 127 -2.55 15.27 14.81
N LYS A 128 -2.76 16.58 14.84
CA LYS A 128 -3.16 17.26 16.08
C LYS A 128 -4.59 16.95 16.49
N HIS A 129 -5.50 16.81 15.53
CA HIS A 129 -6.93 16.86 15.85
C HIS A 129 -7.72 15.58 15.60
N LEU A 130 -7.16 14.59 14.88
CA LEU A 130 -7.90 13.36 14.61
C LEU A 130 -8.28 12.57 15.86
N ASN A 131 -7.44 12.62 16.88
CA ASN A 131 -7.67 11.89 18.13
C ASN A 131 -8.15 12.80 19.26
N ASP A 132 -8.56 14.00 18.94
CA ASP A 132 -8.95 15.03 19.90
C ASP A 132 -10.46 15.00 20.10
N ILE A 133 -10.89 14.02 20.89
CA ILE A 133 -12.32 13.71 21.04
C ILE A 133 -13.03 14.50 22.13
N ASP A 134 -12.31 15.30 22.90
CA ASP A 134 -12.85 16.07 24.03
C ASP A 134 -13.07 17.54 23.71
N ASN A 135 -13.03 17.90 22.47
CA ASN A 135 -13.24 19.29 22.04
C ASN A 135 -14.67 19.61 21.70
#